data_c4a9938a707bc46b7c1a1794fa83f83f
#
_entry.id   c4a9938a707bc46b7c1a1794fa83f83f
#
_cell.length_a   1.000
_cell.length_b   1.000
_cell.length_c   1.000
_cell.angle_alpha   90.00
_cell.angle_beta   90.00
_cell.angle_gamma   90.00
#
_symmetry.space_group_name_H-M   'P 1'
#
loop_
_entity.id
_entity.type
_entity.pdbx_description
1 polymer ?
#
loop_
_entity_poly.entity_id
_entity_poly.type
_entity_poly.pdbx_seq_one_letter_code
_entity_poly.pdbx_strand_id
1 'polypeptide(L)'
;MGRYKLKMVEITYFLVPFLIISIGFSILTALTVKNRIDEQYRQLEETTLEIANSYSHSLTHTSKAYEIITELLDEKIMIASQAIMLIENKDNNEVLDSISKTFNVDEIHLYNNEGVVTNSTYEEVIGWQAPEGHPVHDFMMSDQTMLVEDVRPDTENGLYYKFGYVKDETGGFVQLGILAENIQDFIGAFEITKLLSDISNRGDVKHVFFVDTKYEILASSLP
;
A
#
# COMPACT_ATOMS: atom_id res chain seq x y z
N MET A 1 80.36 42.13 -5.15
CA MET A 1 79.16 42.14 -6.00
C MET A 1 78.94 40.81 -6.75
N GLY A 2 79.91 39.96 -6.98
CA GLY A 2 79.77 38.70 -7.73
C GLY A 2 79.06 37.55 -6.99
N ARG A 3 79.21 37.40 -5.70
CA ARG A 3 78.62 36.27 -4.92
C ARG A 3 77.07 36.28 -4.80
N TYR A 4 76.47 37.42 -4.85
CA TYR A 4 74.98 37.56 -4.83
C TYR A 4 74.36 37.22 -6.19
N LYS A 5 75.04 37.52 -7.31
CA LYS A 5 74.55 37.18 -8.65
C LYS A 5 74.59 35.67 -8.92
N LEU A 6 75.65 34.96 -8.48
CA LEU A 6 75.70 33.50 -8.63
C LEU A 6 74.62 32.78 -7.83
N LYS A 7 74.39 33.16 -6.58
CA LYS A 7 73.27 32.60 -5.75
C LYS A 7 71.89 32.86 -6.36
N MET A 8 71.67 33.99 -6.97
CA MET A 8 70.40 34.35 -7.61
C MET A 8 70.16 33.49 -8.87
N VAL A 9 71.18 33.26 -9.66
CA VAL A 9 71.13 32.41 -10.87
C VAL A 9 70.86 30.94 -10.48
N GLU A 10 71.54 30.39 -9.48
CA GLU A 10 71.28 29.04 -8.99
C GLU A 10 69.86 28.85 -8.45
N ILE A 11 69.36 29.82 -7.67
CA ILE A 11 67.98 29.78 -7.16
C ILE A 11 66.98 29.79 -8.32
N THR A 12 67.18 30.60 -9.34
CA THR A 12 66.27 30.69 -10.49
C THR A 12 66.27 29.39 -11.31
N TYR A 13 67.42 28.72 -11.48
CA TYR A 13 67.49 27.43 -12.17
C TYR A 13 66.75 26.28 -11.46
N PHE A 14 66.62 26.31 -10.13
CA PHE A 14 65.87 25.32 -9.37
C PHE A 14 64.41 25.74 -9.17
N LEU A 15 64.12 27.01 -8.89
CA LEU A 15 62.81 27.49 -8.50
C LEU A 15 61.83 27.53 -9.67
N VAL A 16 62.31 27.88 -10.86
CA VAL A 16 61.46 27.98 -12.07
C VAL A 16 60.97 26.59 -12.51
N PRO A 17 61.79 25.55 -12.69
CA PRO A 17 61.31 24.21 -13.01
C PRO A 17 60.42 23.60 -11.92
N PHE A 18 60.76 23.84 -10.64
CA PHE A 18 59.93 23.37 -9.53
C PHE A 18 58.53 24.02 -9.56
N LEU A 19 58.41 25.33 -9.81
CA LEU A 19 57.12 26.00 -9.96
C LEU A 19 56.31 25.47 -11.15
N ILE A 20 56.96 25.24 -12.31
CA ILE A 20 56.27 24.68 -13.48
C ILE A 20 55.73 23.27 -13.18
N ILE A 21 56.51 22.44 -12.55
CA ILE A 21 56.10 21.07 -12.16
C ILE A 21 54.95 21.13 -11.14
N SER A 22 55.06 22.04 -10.14
CA SER A 22 54.04 22.17 -9.12
C SER A 22 52.71 22.66 -9.71
N ILE A 23 52.75 23.64 -10.60
CA ILE A 23 51.57 24.16 -11.31
C ILE A 23 50.97 23.07 -12.20
N GLY A 24 51.80 22.33 -12.97
CA GLY A 24 51.36 21.22 -13.82
C GLY A 24 50.69 20.12 -13.00
N PHE A 25 51.29 19.72 -11.86
CA PHE A 25 50.71 18.75 -10.94
C PHE A 25 49.38 19.22 -10.32
N SER A 26 49.32 20.50 -9.92
CA SER A 26 48.08 21.08 -9.38
C SER A 26 46.94 21.10 -10.41
N ILE A 27 47.24 21.44 -11.66
CA ILE A 27 46.24 21.41 -12.75
C ILE A 27 45.80 19.95 -13.01
N LEU A 28 46.74 19.00 -13.10
CA LEU A 28 46.39 17.61 -13.31
C LEU A 28 45.53 17.05 -12.19
N THR A 29 45.89 17.37 -10.95
CA THR A 29 45.11 16.94 -9.77
C THR A 29 43.70 17.53 -9.79
N ALA A 30 43.56 18.83 -10.09
CA ALA A 30 42.26 19.49 -10.18
C ALA A 30 41.35 18.87 -11.27
N LEU A 31 41.93 18.58 -12.46
CA LEU A 31 41.22 17.91 -13.53
C LEU A 31 40.79 16.48 -13.14
N THR A 32 41.70 15.71 -12.50
CA THR A 32 41.40 14.35 -12.05
C THR A 32 40.31 14.35 -10.99
N VAL A 33 40.37 15.26 -10.01
CA VAL A 33 39.35 15.40 -8.97
C VAL A 33 38.01 15.76 -9.60
N LYS A 34 37.98 16.74 -10.51
CA LYS A 34 36.76 17.14 -11.22
C LYS A 34 36.14 15.94 -11.97
N ASN A 35 36.92 15.25 -12.78
CA ASN A 35 36.42 14.10 -13.54
C ASN A 35 35.89 12.98 -12.62
N ARG A 36 36.52 12.75 -11.46
CA ARG A 36 36.04 11.77 -10.48
C ARG A 36 34.72 12.21 -9.84
N ILE A 37 34.59 13.48 -9.53
CA ILE A 37 33.34 14.05 -8.98
C ILE A 37 32.22 13.91 -10.01
N ASP A 38 32.46 14.31 -11.26
CA ASP A 38 31.47 14.23 -12.33
C ASP A 38 31.04 12.76 -12.56
N GLU A 39 31.97 11.83 -12.53
CA GLU A 39 31.68 10.38 -12.65
C GLU A 39 30.89 9.84 -11.46
N GLN A 40 31.22 10.24 -10.23
CA GLN A 40 30.46 9.85 -9.04
C GLN A 40 29.03 10.40 -9.07
N TYR A 41 28.83 11.66 -9.50
CA TYR A 41 27.48 12.23 -9.68
C TYR A 41 26.69 11.47 -10.72
N ARG A 42 27.29 11.10 -11.85
CA ARG A 42 26.63 10.33 -12.89
C ARG A 42 26.23 8.93 -12.41
N GLN A 43 27.12 8.24 -11.70
CA GLN A 43 26.81 6.94 -11.11
C GLN A 43 25.71 7.03 -10.05
N LEU A 44 25.73 8.07 -9.23
CA LEU A 44 24.68 8.30 -8.23
C LEU A 44 23.32 8.56 -8.90
N GLU A 45 23.28 9.36 -9.97
CA GLU A 45 22.08 9.63 -10.75
C GLU A 45 21.53 8.36 -11.39
N GLU A 46 22.37 7.56 -12.07
CA GLU A 46 21.98 6.28 -12.68
C GLU A 46 21.43 5.30 -11.63
N THR A 47 22.14 5.13 -10.51
CA THR A 47 21.69 4.25 -9.42
C THR A 47 20.37 4.73 -8.80
N THR A 48 20.23 6.03 -8.61
CA THR A 48 18.99 6.61 -8.07
C THR A 48 17.80 6.39 -9.01
N LEU A 49 18.00 6.58 -10.31
CA LEU A 49 16.97 6.30 -11.31
C LEU A 49 16.61 4.81 -11.40
N GLU A 50 17.57 3.91 -11.33
CA GLU A 50 17.32 2.46 -11.28
C GLU A 50 16.48 2.08 -10.05
N ILE A 51 16.84 2.62 -8.88
CA ILE A 51 16.11 2.41 -7.64
C ILE A 51 14.68 2.94 -7.79
N ALA A 52 14.53 4.19 -8.23
CA ALA A 52 13.22 4.81 -8.40
C ALA A 52 12.33 4.02 -9.38
N ASN A 53 12.86 3.60 -10.51
CA ASN A 53 12.14 2.80 -11.50
C ASN A 53 11.76 1.41 -10.95
N SER A 54 12.66 0.75 -10.24
CA SER A 54 12.40 -0.56 -9.63
C SER A 54 11.26 -0.47 -8.62
N TYR A 55 11.24 0.56 -7.78
CA TYR A 55 10.17 0.76 -6.79
C TYR A 55 8.86 1.21 -7.42
N SER A 56 8.89 2.08 -8.44
CA SER A 56 7.69 2.45 -9.19
C SER A 56 7.04 1.21 -9.83
N HIS A 57 7.85 0.31 -10.36
CA HIS A 57 7.38 -0.95 -10.92
C HIS A 57 6.76 -1.85 -9.82
N SER A 58 7.44 -1.98 -8.67
CA SER A 58 6.93 -2.74 -7.52
C SER A 58 5.60 -2.18 -7.02
N LEU A 59 5.48 -0.86 -6.88
CA LEU A 59 4.23 -0.21 -6.47
C LEU A 59 3.08 -0.47 -7.46
N THR A 60 3.37 -0.42 -8.76
CA THR A 60 2.38 -0.72 -9.79
C THR A 60 1.88 -2.16 -9.71
N HIS A 61 2.78 -3.12 -9.51
CA HIS A 61 2.42 -4.52 -9.32
C HIS A 61 1.61 -4.75 -8.05
N THR A 62 1.99 -4.09 -6.97
CA THR A 62 1.27 -4.17 -5.70
C THR A 62 -0.13 -3.61 -5.82
N SER A 63 -0.30 -2.43 -6.43
CA SER A 63 -1.63 -1.84 -6.67
C SER A 63 -2.51 -2.75 -7.50
N LYS A 64 -1.94 -3.38 -8.54
CA LYS A 64 -2.67 -4.33 -9.38
C LYS A 64 -3.02 -5.62 -8.64
N ALA A 65 -2.14 -6.12 -7.78
CA ALA A 65 -2.43 -7.28 -6.94
C ALA A 65 -3.56 -6.98 -5.95
N TYR A 66 -3.58 -5.78 -5.36
CA TYR A 66 -4.67 -5.31 -4.50
C TYR A 66 -6.01 -5.28 -5.23
N GLU A 67 -6.05 -4.73 -6.44
CA GLU A 67 -7.25 -4.70 -7.30
C GLU A 67 -7.79 -6.12 -7.55
N ILE A 68 -6.90 -7.04 -7.97
CA ILE A 68 -7.27 -8.45 -8.21
C ILE A 68 -7.81 -9.13 -6.95
N ILE A 69 -7.20 -8.88 -5.80
CA ILE A 69 -7.66 -9.48 -4.54
C ILE A 69 -9.02 -8.92 -4.14
N THR A 70 -9.23 -7.62 -4.32
CA THR A 70 -10.53 -6.99 -4.04
C THR A 70 -11.60 -7.60 -4.94
N GLU A 71 -11.33 -7.76 -6.24
CA GLU A 71 -12.25 -8.43 -7.17
C GLU A 71 -12.55 -9.88 -6.77
N LEU A 72 -11.52 -10.65 -6.38
CA LEU A 72 -11.70 -12.04 -5.92
C LEU A 72 -12.52 -12.13 -4.62
N LEU A 73 -12.37 -11.16 -3.71
CA LEU A 73 -13.17 -11.09 -2.49
C LEU A 73 -14.61 -10.72 -2.81
N ASP A 74 -14.84 -9.81 -3.75
CA ASP A 74 -16.19 -9.44 -4.22
C ASP A 74 -16.89 -10.65 -4.83
N GLU A 75 -16.20 -11.38 -5.69
CA GLU A 75 -16.71 -12.60 -6.31
C GLU A 75 -17.00 -13.68 -5.25
N LYS A 76 -16.10 -13.88 -4.29
CA LYS A 76 -16.28 -14.82 -3.19
C LYS A 76 -17.51 -14.49 -2.36
N ILE A 77 -17.66 -13.22 -1.93
CA ILE A 77 -18.81 -12.75 -1.15
C ILE A 77 -20.09 -12.98 -1.95
N MET A 78 -20.09 -12.63 -3.22
CA MET A 78 -21.26 -12.78 -4.08
C MET A 78 -21.68 -14.24 -4.24
N ILE A 79 -20.74 -15.13 -4.55
CA ILE A 79 -20.99 -16.57 -4.71
C ILE A 79 -21.49 -17.17 -3.40
N ALA A 80 -20.84 -16.86 -2.28
CA ALA A 80 -21.25 -17.38 -0.97
C ALA A 80 -22.66 -16.89 -0.59
N SER A 81 -22.97 -15.60 -0.79
CA SER A 81 -24.29 -15.04 -0.52
C SER A 81 -25.38 -15.70 -1.36
N GLN A 82 -25.13 -15.88 -2.66
CA GLN A 82 -26.07 -16.57 -3.55
C GLN A 82 -26.26 -18.04 -3.14
N ALA A 83 -25.18 -18.73 -2.78
CA ALA A 83 -25.26 -20.12 -2.33
C ALA A 83 -26.09 -20.25 -1.05
N ILE A 84 -25.94 -19.33 -0.10
CA ILE A 84 -26.74 -19.31 1.14
C ILE A 84 -28.22 -19.20 0.83
N MET A 85 -28.60 -18.34 -0.13
CA MET A 85 -29.99 -18.15 -0.52
C MET A 85 -30.65 -19.41 -1.10
N LEU A 86 -29.86 -20.33 -1.66
CA LEU A 86 -30.33 -21.58 -2.25
C LEU A 86 -30.44 -22.74 -1.21
N ILE A 87 -29.93 -22.56 0.00
CA ILE A 87 -29.95 -23.60 1.04
C ILE A 87 -31.33 -23.65 1.70
N GLU A 88 -31.98 -24.84 1.72
CA GLU A 88 -33.32 -25.02 2.26
C GLU A 88 -33.40 -24.78 3.78
N ASN A 89 -32.35 -25.11 4.54
CA ASN A 89 -32.33 -24.99 6.00
C ASN A 89 -31.49 -23.78 6.49
N LYS A 90 -31.41 -22.70 5.71
CA LYS A 90 -30.65 -21.50 6.07
C LYS A 90 -31.14 -20.82 7.35
N ASP A 91 -32.42 -21.06 7.73
CA ASP A 91 -33.02 -20.52 8.95
C ASP A 91 -32.58 -21.25 10.24
N ASN A 92 -31.49 -22.05 10.17
CA ASN A 92 -30.86 -22.70 11.29
C ASN A 92 -29.47 -22.11 11.52
N ASN A 93 -29.22 -21.54 12.70
CA ASN A 93 -27.95 -20.90 13.04
C ASN A 93 -26.76 -21.88 12.98
N GLU A 94 -26.95 -23.18 13.38
CA GLU A 94 -25.88 -24.19 13.26
C GLU A 94 -25.49 -24.45 11.79
N VAL A 95 -26.47 -24.34 10.88
CA VAL A 95 -26.24 -24.45 9.44
C VAL A 95 -25.48 -23.23 8.95
N LEU A 96 -25.86 -22.03 9.39
CA LEU A 96 -25.13 -20.80 9.06
C LEU A 96 -23.66 -20.85 9.53
N ASP A 97 -23.40 -21.36 10.75
CA ASP A 97 -22.05 -21.57 11.27
C ASP A 97 -21.22 -22.55 10.41
N SER A 98 -21.86 -23.62 9.96
CA SER A 98 -21.21 -24.59 9.07
C SER A 98 -20.89 -23.97 7.71
N ILE A 99 -21.79 -23.14 7.20
CA ILE A 99 -21.62 -22.40 5.94
C ILE A 99 -20.51 -21.36 6.06
N SER A 100 -20.49 -20.58 7.16
CA SER A 100 -19.44 -19.59 7.45
C SER A 100 -18.07 -20.26 7.40
N LYS A 101 -17.89 -21.39 8.06
CA LYS A 101 -16.65 -22.17 8.03
C LYS A 101 -16.31 -22.71 6.64
N THR A 102 -17.32 -23.17 5.89
CA THR A 102 -17.12 -23.76 4.55
C THR A 102 -16.65 -22.73 3.53
N PHE A 103 -17.26 -21.54 3.56
CA PHE A 103 -16.89 -20.43 2.68
C PHE A 103 -15.75 -19.58 3.24
N ASN A 104 -15.32 -19.85 4.48
CA ASN A 104 -14.32 -19.05 5.20
C ASN A 104 -14.71 -17.56 5.20
N VAL A 105 -15.90 -17.29 5.73
CA VAL A 105 -16.46 -15.95 5.95
C VAL A 105 -16.70 -15.77 7.44
N ASP A 106 -16.61 -14.53 7.93
CA ASP A 106 -16.58 -14.28 9.37
C ASP A 106 -17.97 -14.13 9.95
N GLU A 107 -18.91 -13.56 9.19
CA GLU A 107 -20.29 -13.42 9.66
C GLU A 107 -21.32 -13.57 8.54
N ILE A 108 -22.51 -14.06 8.94
CA ILE A 108 -23.68 -14.22 8.08
C ILE A 108 -24.91 -13.79 8.88
N HIS A 109 -25.70 -12.87 8.32
CA HIS A 109 -26.98 -12.44 8.88
C HIS A 109 -28.07 -12.60 7.84
N LEU A 110 -29.18 -13.19 8.24
CA LEU A 110 -30.41 -13.26 7.44
C LEU A 110 -31.38 -12.22 7.93
N TYR A 111 -31.91 -11.44 7.03
CA TYR A 111 -32.89 -10.41 7.28
C TYR A 111 -34.22 -10.75 6.63
N ASN A 112 -35.31 -10.42 7.31
CA ASN A 112 -36.63 -10.42 6.69
C ASN A 112 -36.82 -9.15 5.85
N ASN A 113 -37.98 -9.02 5.19
CA ASN A 113 -38.33 -7.88 4.36
C ASN A 113 -38.57 -6.55 5.14
N GLU A 114 -38.58 -6.60 6.48
CA GLU A 114 -38.66 -5.44 7.35
C GLU A 114 -37.27 -4.99 7.85
N GLY A 115 -36.20 -5.66 7.42
CA GLY A 115 -34.85 -5.36 7.82
C GLY A 115 -34.48 -5.82 9.23
N VAL A 116 -35.22 -6.83 9.77
CA VAL A 116 -34.95 -7.44 11.07
C VAL A 116 -34.10 -8.70 10.87
N VAL A 117 -33.02 -8.85 11.64
CA VAL A 117 -32.20 -10.06 11.66
C VAL A 117 -33.01 -11.22 12.22
N THR A 118 -33.25 -12.25 11.42
CA THR A 118 -33.96 -13.46 11.82
C THR A 118 -33.03 -14.56 12.27
N ASN A 119 -31.87 -14.69 11.62
CA ASN A 119 -30.87 -15.71 11.89
C ASN A 119 -29.48 -15.10 11.69
N SER A 120 -28.52 -15.58 12.44
CA SER A 120 -27.16 -15.06 12.43
C SER A 120 -26.15 -16.08 12.96
N THR A 121 -24.90 -15.98 12.50
CA THR A 121 -23.73 -16.59 13.16
C THR A 121 -23.39 -15.94 14.50
N TYR A 122 -23.94 -14.75 14.78
CA TYR A 122 -23.86 -14.07 16.08
C TYR A 122 -25.26 -13.94 16.67
N GLU A 123 -25.56 -14.77 17.68
CA GLU A 123 -26.90 -14.81 18.28
C GLU A 123 -27.36 -13.47 18.90
N GLU A 124 -26.38 -12.65 19.33
CA GLU A 124 -26.65 -11.37 20.01
C GLU A 124 -27.34 -10.33 19.11
N VAL A 125 -27.18 -10.47 17.79
CA VAL A 125 -27.79 -9.52 16.82
C VAL A 125 -29.17 -9.98 16.32
N ILE A 126 -29.65 -11.16 16.72
CA ILE A 126 -30.97 -11.64 16.31
C ILE A 126 -32.05 -10.71 16.88
N GLY A 127 -32.94 -10.24 16.01
CA GLY A 127 -33.97 -9.25 16.36
C GLY A 127 -33.52 -7.79 16.21
N TRP A 128 -32.25 -7.54 15.91
CA TRP A 128 -31.80 -6.20 15.55
C TRP A 128 -32.43 -5.76 14.24
N GLN A 129 -32.82 -4.48 14.16
CA GLN A 129 -33.37 -3.86 12.96
C GLN A 129 -32.53 -2.70 12.53
N ALA A 130 -32.17 -2.65 11.26
CA ALA A 130 -31.37 -1.59 10.69
C ALA A 130 -32.09 -0.23 10.76
N PRO A 131 -31.54 0.77 11.44
CA PRO A 131 -32.15 2.10 11.50
C PRO A 131 -31.97 2.83 10.15
N GLU A 132 -32.82 3.84 9.93
CA GLU A 132 -32.73 4.72 8.76
C GLU A 132 -31.33 5.37 8.67
N GLY A 133 -30.72 5.37 7.48
CA GLY A 133 -29.37 5.86 7.25
C GLY A 133 -28.27 4.84 7.56
N HIS A 134 -28.62 3.63 7.98
CA HIS A 134 -27.68 2.53 8.09
C HIS A 134 -27.47 1.86 6.73
N PRO A 135 -26.26 1.43 6.32
CA PRO A 135 -26.00 0.81 5.02
C PRO A 135 -26.92 -0.38 4.71
N VAL A 136 -27.23 -1.22 5.70
CA VAL A 136 -28.20 -2.32 5.57
C VAL A 136 -29.60 -1.82 5.22
N HIS A 137 -30.04 -0.74 5.85
CA HIS A 137 -31.33 -0.12 5.55
C HIS A 137 -31.35 0.48 4.15
N ASP A 138 -30.27 1.15 3.76
CA ASP A 138 -30.14 1.75 2.43
C ASP A 138 -30.16 0.67 1.33
N PHE A 139 -29.48 -0.46 1.55
CA PHE A 139 -29.57 -1.61 0.65
C PHE A 139 -31.00 -2.18 0.60
N MET A 140 -31.63 -2.38 1.76
CA MET A 140 -33.01 -2.89 1.83
C MET A 140 -33.97 -2.04 1.01
N MET A 141 -33.85 -0.71 1.08
CA MET A 141 -34.72 0.24 0.38
C MET A 141 -34.35 0.46 -1.09
N SER A 142 -33.19 -0.01 -1.53
CA SER A 142 -32.74 0.13 -2.92
C SER A 142 -33.40 -0.89 -3.85
N ASP A 143 -33.40 -0.60 -5.16
CA ASP A 143 -33.81 -1.54 -6.21
C ASP A 143 -32.74 -2.59 -6.53
N GLN A 144 -31.58 -2.53 -5.86
CA GLN A 144 -30.50 -3.47 -6.07
C GLN A 144 -30.87 -4.83 -5.47
N THR A 145 -30.64 -5.90 -6.23
CA THR A 145 -30.81 -7.28 -5.75
C THR A 145 -29.53 -7.82 -5.15
N MET A 146 -28.38 -7.21 -5.46
CA MET A 146 -27.06 -7.57 -5.00
C MET A 146 -26.20 -6.33 -4.82
N LEU A 147 -25.34 -6.33 -3.80
CA LEU A 147 -24.36 -5.28 -3.53
C LEU A 147 -23.15 -5.89 -2.83
N VAL A 148 -21.95 -5.48 -3.20
CA VAL A 148 -20.75 -5.64 -2.38
C VAL A 148 -20.21 -4.26 -2.08
N GLU A 149 -19.99 -3.97 -0.80
CA GLU A 149 -19.50 -2.68 -0.34
C GLU A 149 -17.96 -2.66 -0.31
N ASP A 150 -17.41 -1.46 -0.33
CA ASP A 150 -16.02 -1.27 0.06
C ASP A 150 -15.82 -1.61 1.54
N VAL A 151 -14.55 -1.84 1.93
CA VAL A 151 -14.22 -2.09 3.34
C VAL A 151 -14.62 -0.88 4.18
N ARG A 152 -15.45 -1.12 5.21
CA ARG A 152 -15.91 -0.10 6.15
C ARG A 152 -15.95 -0.62 7.59
N PRO A 153 -15.94 0.27 8.59
CA PRO A 153 -16.19 -0.17 9.97
C PRO A 153 -17.62 -0.68 10.11
N ASP A 154 -17.76 -1.79 10.84
CA ASP A 154 -19.03 -2.24 11.33
C ASP A 154 -19.55 -1.27 12.41
N THR A 155 -20.85 -0.99 12.40
CA THR A 155 -21.46 0.00 13.28
C THR A 155 -21.64 -0.50 14.71
N GLU A 156 -21.66 -1.82 14.91
CA GLU A 156 -21.94 -2.43 16.21
C GLU A 156 -20.63 -2.70 16.99
N ASN A 157 -19.61 -3.21 16.32
CA ASN A 157 -18.34 -3.60 16.97
C ASN A 157 -17.15 -2.74 16.60
N GLY A 158 -17.26 -1.89 15.55
CA GLY A 158 -16.21 -0.98 15.08
C GLY A 158 -15.07 -1.67 14.32
N LEU A 159 -15.12 -2.99 14.12
CA LEU A 159 -14.17 -3.72 13.31
C LEU A 159 -14.42 -3.44 11.83
N TYR A 160 -13.38 -3.55 11.03
CA TYR A 160 -13.49 -3.32 9.60
C TYR A 160 -13.86 -4.60 8.87
N TYR A 161 -14.93 -4.52 8.08
CA TYR A 161 -15.42 -5.62 7.27
C TYR A 161 -15.62 -5.20 5.82
N LYS A 162 -15.58 -6.18 4.94
CA LYS A 162 -16.11 -6.09 3.59
C LYS A 162 -17.43 -6.85 3.56
N PHE A 163 -18.52 -6.12 3.31
CA PHE A 163 -19.86 -6.65 3.33
C PHE A 163 -20.40 -6.91 1.92
N GLY A 164 -21.25 -7.92 1.82
CA GLY A 164 -22.06 -8.16 0.63
C GLY A 164 -23.47 -8.58 0.98
N TYR A 165 -24.38 -8.26 0.09
CA TYR A 165 -25.82 -8.46 0.27
C TYR A 165 -26.43 -9.12 -0.96
N VAL A 166 -27.38 -10.02 -0.76
CA VAL A 166 -28.21 -10.60 -1.81
C VAL A 166 -29.66 -10.70 -1.33
N LYS A 167 -30.61 -10.11 -2.09
CA LYS A 167 -32.05 -10.21 -1.83
C LYS A 167 -32.63 -11.49 -2.43
N ASP A 168 -33.66 -12.01 -1.77
CA ASP A 168 -34.55 -13.01 -2.34
C ASP A 168 -35.79 -12.40 -3.02
N GLU A 169 -36.62 -13.25 -3.60
CA GLU A 169 -37.86 -12.82 -4.28
C GLU A 169 -38.92 -12.26 -3.33
N THR A 170 -38.80 -12.53 -2.02
CA THR A 170 -39.75 -12.08 -1.00
C THR A 170 -39.37 -10.72 -0.37
N GLY A 171 -38.19 -10.20 -0.71
CA GLY A 171 -37.64 -8.98 -0.14
C GLY A 171 -36.78 -9.20 1.10
N GLY A 172 -36.65 -10.44 1.59
CA GLY A 172 -35.63 -10.81 2.57
C GLY A 172 -34.24 -10.82 1.92
N PHE A 173 -33.21 -10.76 2.73
CA PHE A 173 -31.83 -10.73 2.19
C PHE A 173 -30.83 -11.34 3.16
N VAL A 174 -29.70 -11.77 2.61
CA VAL A 174 -28.52 -12.16 3.37
C VAL A 174 -27.52 -11.04 3.34
N GLN A 175 -26.90 -10.75 4.47
CA GLN A 175 -25.64 -10.00 4.59
C GLN A 175 -24.55 -10.97 4.97
N LEU A 176 -23.41 -10.86 4.31
CA LEU A 176 -22.23 -11.66 4.57
C LEU A 176 -21.04 -10.70 4.78
N GLY A 177 -20.25 -10.95 5.82
CA GLY A 177 -19.07 -10.12 6.16
C GLY A 177 -17.78 -10.93 6.16
N ILE A 178 -16.73 -10.33 5.62
CA ILE A 178 -15.35 -10.81 5.74
C ILE A 178 -14.56 -9.75 6.50
N LEU A 179 -13.92 -10.15 7.60
CA LEU A 179 -13.14 -9.27 8.45
C LEU A 179 -11.90 -8.75 7.70
N ALA A 180 -11.73 -7.44 7.71
CA ALA A 180 -10.67 -6.78 6.96
C ALA A 180 -9.28 -6.95 7.60
N GLU A 181 -9.16 -7.43 8.84
CA GLU A 181 -7.86 -7.78 9.43
C GLU A 181 -7.11 -8.77 8.54
N ASN A 182 -7.81 -9.78 8.05
CA ASN A 182 -7.25 -10.75 7.10
C ASN A 182 -6.88 -10.10 5.75
N ILE A 183 -7.55 -9.01 5.38
CA ILE A 183 -7.28 -8.22 4.17
C ILE A 183 -6.13 -7.23 4.46
N GLN A 184 -6.14 -6.58 5.63
CA GLN A 184 -5.12 -5.60 6.03
C GLN A 184 -3.76 -6.23 6.28
N ASP A 185 -3.69 -7.43 6.86
CA ASP A 185 -2.43 -8.17 7.02
C ASP A 185 -1.81 -8.48 5.66
N PHE A 186 -2.65 -8.78 4.68
CA PHE A 186 -2.21 -8.99 3.31
C PHE A 186 -1.82 -7.67 2.62
N ILE A 187 -2.61 -6.60 2.81
CA ILE A 187 -2.36 -5.25 2.26
C ILE A 187 -1.19 -4.59 3.00
N GLY A 188 -1.10 -4.73 4.31
CA GLY A 188 -0.04 -4.17 5.15
C GLY A 188 1.34 -4.69 4.80
N ALA A 189 1.43 -5.91 4.22
CA ALA A 189 2.68 -6.40 3.63
C ALA A 189 3.14 -5.55 2.43
N PHE A 190 2.24 -4.78 1.85
CA PHE A 190 2.45 -3.95 0.65
C PHE A 190 2.31 -2.44 0.91
N GLU A 191 2.18 -2.01 2.17
CA GLU A 191 2.06 -0.57 2.47
C GLU A 191 3.27 0.21 1.94
N ILE A 192 2.98 1.33 1.28
CA ILE A 192 3.99 2.28 0.79
C ILE A 192 4.98 2.64 1.90
N THR A 193 4.51 2.79 3.14
CA THR A 193 5.32 3.09 4.32
C THR A 193 6.38 2.03 4.60
N LYS A 194 6.03 0.76 4.46
CA LYS A 194 6.98 -0.36 4.64
C LYS A 194 8.02 -0.39 3.51
N LEU A 195 7.59 -0.19 2.27
CA LEU A 195 8.49 -0.05 1.12
C LEU A 195 9.47 1.12 1.31
N LEU A 196 8.99 2.29 1.76
CA LEU A 196 9.82 3.45 2.05
C LEU A 196 10.81 3.18 3.19
N SER A 197 10.38 2.47 4.23
CA SER A 197 11.25 2.03 5.33
C SER A 197 12.36 1.09 4.84
N ASP A 198 12.02 0.12 4.01
CA ASP A 198 12.99 -0.84 3.45
C ASP A 198 14.01 -0.17 2.54
N ILE A 199 13.62 0.87 1.79
CA ILE A 199 14.53 1.69 0.99
C ILE A 199 15.47 2.49 1.92
N SER A 200 14.95 3.13 2.94
CA SER A 200 15.76 3.97 3.85
C SER A 200 16.72 3.15 4.71
N ASN A 201 16.43 1.87 4.94
CA ASN A 201 17.32 0.94 5.65
C ASN A 201 18.53 0.47 4.81
N ARG A 202 18.56 0.79 3.51
CA ARG A 202 19.76 0.62 2.68
C ARG A 202 20.69 1.78 2.98
N GLY A 203 21.71 1.61 3.76
CA GLY A 203 22.63 2.60 4.36
C GLY A 203 23.15 3.77 3.52
N ASP A 204 22.83 3.83 2.23
CA ASP A 204 23.15 4.86 1.23
C ASP A 204 21.98 5.83 0.95
N VAL A 205 20.74 5.52 1.39
CA VAL A 205 19.57 6.38 1.24
C VAL A 205 19.13 6.88 2.63
N LYS A 206 19.13 8.19 2.85
CA LYS A 206 18.75 8.78 4.15
C LYS A 206 17.23 8.95 4.29
N HIS A 207 16.57 9.43 3.27
CA HIS A 207 15.14 9.72 3.28
C HIS A 207 14.54 9.47 1.90
N VAL A 208 13.31 8.97 1.91
CA VAL A 208 12.52 8.74 0.69
C VAL A 208 11.17 9.43 0.87
N PHE A 209 10.72 10.11 -0.17
CA PHE A 209 9.41 10.74 -0.23
C PHE A 209 8.67 10.23 -1.45
N PHE A 210 7.43 9.84 -1.27
CA PHE A 210 6.52 9.57 -2.37
C PHE A 210 5.67 10.82 -2.58
N VAL A 211 5.70 11.38 -3.77
CA VAL A 211 5.03 12.64 -4.08
C VAL A 211 4.09 12.46 -5.28
N ASP A 212 3.00 13.20 -5.30
CA ASP A 212 2.10 13.23 -6.44
C ASP A 212 2.63 14.11 -7.59
N THR A 213 1.85 14.22 -8.67
CA THR A 213 2.20 15.06 -9.83
C THR A 213 2.20 16.57 -9.53
N LYS A 214 1.71 16.99 -8.37
CA LYS A 214 1.72 18.35 -7.86
C LYS A 214 2.83 18.61 -6.85
N TYR A 215 3.70 17.60 -6.62
CA TYR A 215 4.77 17.59 -5.62
C TYR A 215 4.28 17.61 -4.17
N GLU A 216 3.03 17.20 -3.91
CA GLU A 216 2.55 16.99 -2.55
C GLU A 216 3.05 15.64 -2.02
N ILE A 217 3.55 15.61 -0.77
CA ILE A 217 4.08 14.39 -0.15
C ILE A 217 2.90 13.49 0.20
N LEU A 218 2.82 12.32 -0.45
CA LEU A 218 1.84 11.28 -0.18
C LEU A 218 2.30 10.31 0.92
N ALA A 219 3.61 10.05 0.99
CA ALA A 219 4.22 9.23 2.03
C ALA A 219 5.69 9.60 2.23
N SER A 220 6.23 9.31 3.41
CA SER A 220 7.60 9.63 3.82
C SER A 220 8.19 8.51 4.65
N SER A 221 9.51 8.25 4.49
CA SER A 221 10.29 7.39 5.38
C SER A 221 10.67 8.08 6.70
N LEU A 222 10.36 9.36 6.84
CA LEU A 222 10.49 10.09 8.11
C LEU A 222 9.30 9.77 9.01
N PRO A 223 9.52 9.61 10.33
CA PRO A 223 8.44 9.44 11.30
C PRO A 223 7.55 10.67 11.38
#